data_44cae303ad7513020f2544e6fba33e28
#
_entry.id   44cae303ad7513020f2544e6fba33e28
#
_cell.length_a   1.000
_cell.length_b   1.000
_cell.length_c   1.000
_cell.angle_alpha   90.00
_cell.angle_beta   90.00
_cell.angle_gamma   90.00
#
_symmetry.space_group_name_H-M   'P 1'
#
loop_
_entity.id
_entity.type
_entity.pdbx_description
1 polymer ?
#
loop_
_entity_poly.entity_id
_entity_poly.type
_entity_poly.pdbx_seq_one_letter_code
_entity_poly.pdbx_strand_id
1 'polypeptide(L)'
;RRQRQMCIRDRKKTDENGRDHFKTHGPAGEKLAGKILRRLKFDNVTIRNTCRLIRYHDLRPTPDAEDVRRAVNLIGEELFPLYLKVQKADLLSQSTYRREEKLARLSGVTEAYHGILERGECTSLKTLAVSGKDLIKAGHPAGPALGALLERLLDCVLKDPTLNTKEKLLETAEKDSIKTE
;
A
#
# COMPACT_ATOMS: atom_id res chain seq x y z
N ARG A 1 -12.86 -19.80 -17.64
CA ARG A 1 -13.20 -20.27 -16.27
C ARG A 1 -12.21 -21.29 -15.69
N ARG A 2 -11.72 -22.31 -16.44
CA ARG A 2 -10.80 -23.34 -15.93
C ARG A 2 -9.42 -22.81 -15.48
N GLN A 3 -8.79 -21.88 -16.21
CA GLN A 3 -7.44 -21.36 -15.86
C GLN A 3 -7.45 -20.51 -14.58
N ARG A 4 -8.53 -19.76 -14.31
CA ARG A 4 -8.67 -18.95 -13.09
C ARG A 4 -8.81 -19.82 -11.84
N GLN A 5 -9.46 -20.97 -11.94
CA GLN A 5 -9.58 -21.95 -10.85
C GLN A 5 -8.28 -22.69 -10.56
N MET A 6 -7.43 -22.96 -11.57
CA MET A 6 -6.15 -23.64 -11.36
C MET A 6 -5.16 -22.82 -10.53
N CYS A 7 -5.00 -21.52 -10.80
CA CYS A 7 -4.06 -20.67 -10.04
C CYS A 7 -4.42 -20.50 -8.55
N ILE A 8 -5.70 -20.60 -8.20
CA ILE A 8 -6.18 -20.55 -6.82
C ILE A 8 -6.10 -21.94 -6.17
N ARG A 9 -6.46 -22.98 -6.92
CA ARG A 9 -6.52 -24.38 -6.43
C ARG A 9 -5.16 -24.92 -6.01
N ASP A 10 -4.11 -24.66 -6.79
CA ASP A 10 -2.75 -25.13 -6.54
C ASP A 10 -2.06 -24.44 -5.36
N ARG A 11 -2.67 -23.40 -4.79
CA ARG A 11 -2.15 -22.60 -3.68
C ARG A 11 -3.01 -22.67 -2.44
N LYS A 12 -3.99 -23.53 -2.44
CA LYS A 12 -4.81 -23.82 -1.30
C LYS A 12 -3.95 -24.47 -0.21
N LYS A 13 -3.89 -23.84 0.96
CA LYS A 13 -3.38 -24.44 2.19
C LYS A 13 -4.52 -24.44 3.20
N THR A 14 -4.86 -25.60 3.71
CA THR A 14 -5.84 -25.74 4.78
C THR A 14 -5.10 -25.68 6.12
N ASP A 15 -5.55 -24.84 7.03
CA ASP A 15 -4.99 -24.76 8.39
C ASP A 15 -5.50 -25.91 9.27
N GLU A 16 -4.96 -25.99 10.50
CA GLU A 16 -5.34 -27.01 11.49
C GLU A 16 -6.83 -26.96 11.88
N ASN A 17 -7.52 -25.84 11.62
CA ASN A 17 -8.93 -25.64 11.86
C ASN A 17 -9.81 -25.93 10.63
N GLY A 18 -9.26 -26.52 9.56
CA GLY A 18 -9.98 -26.84 8.35
C GLY A 18 -10.29 -25.65 7.45
N ARG A 19 -9.69 -24.45 7.69
CA ARG A 19 -9.90 -23.25 6.88
C ARG A 19 -8.92 -23.19 5.73
N ASP A 20 -9.44 -22.91 4.54
CA ASP A 20 -8.64 -22.77 3.34
C ASP A 20 -8.01 -21.38 3.25
N HIS A 21 -6.70 -21.34 3.10
CA HIS A 21 -5.91 -20.13 2.90
C HIS A 21 -5.24 -20.15 1.52
N PHE A 22 -5.32 -19.03 0.83
CA PHE A 22 -4.71 -18.82 -0.49
C PHE A 22 -3.56 -17.80 -0.39
N LYS A 23 -2.68 -17.98 0.60
CA LYS A 23 -1.51 -17.10 0.80
C LYS A 23 -0.72 -17.02 -0.50
N THR A 24 -0.28 -15.82 -0.90
CA THR A 24 0.51 -15.53 -2.12
C THR A 24 -0.25 -15.47 -3.45
N HIS A 25 -1.59 -15.56 -3.48
CA HIS A 25 -2.32 -15.44 -4.76
C HIS A 25 -2.24 -14.04 -5.37
N GLY A 26 -2.15 -12.96 -4.56
CA GLY A 26 -1.99 -11.59 -5.04
C GLY A 26 -0.73 -11.39 -5.88
N PRO A 27 0.50 -11.66 -5.35
CA PRO A 27 1.74 -11.55 -6.13
C PRO A 27 1.80 -12.46 -7.36
N ALA A 28 1.18 -13.64 -7.27
CA ALA A 28 1.14 -14.53 -8.43
C ALA A 28 0.16 -14.06 -9.50
N GLY A 29 -1.01 -13.56 -9.08
CA GLY A 29 -1.99 -12.94 -9.95
C GLY A 29 -1.42 -11.71 -10.65
N GLU A 30 -0.69 -10.86 -9.94
CA GLU A 30 0.05 -9.73 -10.51
C GLU A 30 0.97 -10.16 -11.66
N LYS A 31 1.84 -11.15 -11.42
CA LYS A 31 2.77 -11.66 -12.44
C LYS A 31 2.04 -12.21 -13.67
N LEU A 32 0.96 -12.97 -13.45
CA LEU A 32 0.15 -13.54 -14.52
C LEU A 32 -0.56 -12.45 -15.32
N ALA A 33 -1.22 -11.52 -14.64
CA ALA A 33 -1.91 -10.39 -15.27
C ALA A 33 -0.94 -9.55 -16.11
N GLY A 34 0.24 -9.25 -15.58
CA GLY A 34 1.28 -8.51 -16.30
C GLY A 34 1.71 -9.20 -17.60
N LYS A 35 1.86 -10.54 -17.60
CA LYS A 35 2.16 -11.30 -18.81
C LYS A 35 1.02 -11.25 -19.84
N ILE A 36 -0.22 -11.45 -19.38
CA ILE A 36 -1.41 -11.44 -20.25
C ILE A 36 -1.62 -10.08 -20.87
N LEU A 37 -1.59 -9.01 -20.08
CA LEU A 37 -1.86 -7.65 -20.55
C LEU A 37 -0.78 -7.16 -21.53
N ARG A 38 0.51 -7.49 -21.29
CA ARG A 38 1.58 -7.20 -22.27
C ARG A 38 1.37 -7.93 -23.60
N ARG A 39 0.98 -9.23 -23.54
CA ARG A 39 0.65 -10.01 -24.75
C ARG A 39 -0.52 -9.39 -25.52
N LEU A 40 -1.49 -8.84 -24.81
CA LEU A 40 -2.65 -8.15 -25.38
C LEU A 40 -2.35 -6.70 -25.77
N LYS A 41 -1.08 -6.24 -25.63
CA LYS A 41 -0.61 -4.91 -26.00
C LYS A 41 -1.34 -3.75 -25.30
N PHE A 42 -1.75 -3.95 -24.04
CA PHE A 42 -2.23 -2.85 -23.20
C PHE A 42 -1.09 -1.87 -22.91
N ASP A 43 -1.41 -0.61 -22.67
CA ASP A 43 -0.46 0.43 -22.28
C ASP A 43 0.15 0.16 -20.89
N ASN A 44 1.34 0.74 -20.64
CA ASN A 44 2.09 0.50 -19.42
C ASN A 44 1.38 1.01 -18.14
N VAL A 45 0.56 2.06 -18.26
CA VAL A 45 -0.19 2.61 -17.11
C VAL A 45 -1.29 1.63 -16.72
N THR A 46 -2.07 1.15 -17.67
CA THR A 46 -3.10 0.13 -17.45
C THR A 46 -2.50 -1.15 -16.86
N ILE A 47 -1.38 -1.63 -17.41
CA ILE A 47 -0.68 -2.82 -16.89
C ILE A 47 -0.27 -2.61 -15.44
N ARG A 48 0.42 -1.51 -15.13
CA ARG A 48 0.91 -1.20 -13.79
C ARG A 48 -0.22 -1.10 -12.77
N ASN A 49 -1.27 -0.34 -13.10
CA ASN A 49 -2.40 -0.12 -12.20
C ASN A 49 -3.19 -1.41 -11.95
N THR A 50 -3.47 -2.19 -12.99
CA THR A 50 -4.16 -3.48 -12.86
C THR A 50 -3.33 -4.46 -12.04
N CYS A 51 -2.03 -4.57 -12.29
CA CYS A 51 -1.13 -5.43 -11.53
C CYS A 51 -1.10 -5.04 -10.05
N ARG A 52 -1.03 -3.74 -9.74
CA ARG A 52 -1.02 -3.23 -8.36
C ARG A 52 -2.34 -3.52 -7.64
N LEU A 53 -3.49 -3.31 -8.29
CA LEU A 53 -4.80 -3.67 -7.74
C LEU A 53 -4.91 -5.17 -7.46
N ILE A 54 -4.45 -6.03 -8.37
CA ILE A 54 -4.44 -7.48 -8.17
C ILE A 54 -3.52 -7.86 -7.02
N ARG A 55 -2.35 -7.24 -6.90
CA ARG A 55 -1.40 -7.51 -5.81
C ARG A 55 -2.02 -7.26 -4.44
N TYR A 56 -2.73 -6.14 -4.29
CA TYR A 56 -3.23 -5.65 -3.00
C TYR A 56 -4.74 -5.82 -2.80
N HIS A 57 -5.45 -6.56 -3.68
CA HIS A 57 -6.90 -6.71 -3.57
C HIS A 57 -7.37 -7.34 -2.25
N ASP A 58 -6.52 -8.12 -1.58
CA ASP A 58 -6.82 -8.72 -0.27
C ASP A 58 -6.30 -7.90 0.93
N LEU A 59 -5.67 -6.76 0.70
CA LEU A 59 -5.31 -5.85 1.77
C LEU A 59 -6.60 -5.34 2.43
N ARG A 60 -6.67 -5.42 3.76
CA ARG A 60 -7.85 -5.04 4.54
C ARG A 60 -7.42 -4.09 5.68
N PRO A 61 -7.08 -2.82 5.37
CA PRO A 61 -6.68 -1.87 6.40
C PRO A 61 -7.81 -1.70 7.42
N THR A 62 -7.45 -1.34 8.64
CA THR A 62 -8.41 -0.89 9.64
C THR A 62 -8.81 0.56 9.35
N PRO A 63 -9.93 1.06 9.95
CA PRO A 63 -10.29 2.48 9.86
C PRO A 63 -9.33 3.43 10.57
N ASP A 64 -8.24 2.90 11.13
CA ASP A 64 -7.19 3.71 11.74
C ASP A 64 -6.41 4.52 10.70
N ALA A 65 -6.12 5.79 11.02
CA ALA A 65 -5.48 6.71 10.07
C ALA A 65 -4.05 6.27 9.68
N GLU A 66 -3.29 5.65 10.59
CA GLU A 66 -1.97 5.10 10.27
C GLU A 66 -2.08 3.97 9.26
N ASP A 67 -2.96 2.98 9.50
CA ASP A 67 -3.17 1.86 8.60
C ASP A 67 -3.62 2.33 7.21
N VAL A 68 -4.49 3.35 7.16
CA VAL A 68 -4.96 3.92 5.90
C VAL A 68 -3.83 4.65 5.17
N ARG A 69 -2.99 5.48 5.85
CA ARG A 69 -1.82 6.11 5.23
C ARG A 69 -0.85 5.07 4.64
N ARG A 70 -0.58 3.99 5.38
CA ARG A 70 0.25 2.88 4.90
C ARG A 70 -0.36 2.19 3.69
N ALA A 71 -1.66 1.96 3.69
CA ALA A 71 -2.36 1.37 2.55
C ALA A 71 -2.32 2.29 1.32
N VAL A 72 -2.52 3.60 1.51
CA VAL A 72 -2.39 4.61 0.44
C VAL A 72 -0.97 4.63 -0.12
N ASN A 73 0.05 4.58 0.73
CA ASN A 73 1.45 4.49 0.30
C ASN A 73 1.72 3.26 -0.58
N LEU A 74 1.26 2.08 -0.16
CA LEU A 74 1.45 0.82 -0.88
C LEU A 74 0.71 0.79 -2.23
N ILE A 75 -0.53 1.28 -2.26
CA ILE A 75 -1.42 1.20 -3.43
C ILE A 75 -1.16 2.39 -4.37
N GLY A 76 -0.83 3.55 -3.82
CA GLY A 76 -0.68 4.81 -4.52
C GLY A 76 -1.93 5.68 -4.42
N GLU A 77 -1.74 6.98 -4.16
CA GLU A 77 -2.81 7.96 -3.96
C GLU A 77 -3.82 7.97 -5.11
N GLU A 78 -3.33 8.02 -6.35
CA GLU A 78 -4.19 8.05 -7.55
C GLU A 78 -5.04 6.78 -7.73
N LEU A 79 -4.54 5.65 -7.24
CA LEU A 79 -5.17 4.35 -7.42
C LEU A 79 -6.07 3.94 -6.25
N PHE A 80 -5.89 4.56 -5.09
CA PHE A 80 -6.59 4.20 -3.86
C PHE A 80 -8.13 4.34 -3.96
N PRO A 81 -8.71 5.37 -4.60
CA PRO A 81 -10.15 5.44 -4.81
C PRO A 81 -10.70 4.26 -5.64
N LEU A 82 -9.95 3.81 -6.64
CA LEU A 82 -10.34 2.64 -7.43
C LEU A 82 -10.21 1.34 -6.61
N TYR A 83 -9.17 1.23 -5.77
CA TYR A 83 -9.02 0.13 -4.84
C TYR A 83 -10.23 0.03 -3.89
N LEU A 84 -10.73 1.13 -3.32
CA LEU A 84 -11.94 1.13 -2.47
C LEU A 84 -13.18 0.62 -3.23
N LYS A 85 -13.34 1.00 -4.51
CA LYS A 85 -14.41 0.47 -5.36
C LYS A 85 -14.27 -1.03 -5.60
N VAL A 86 -13.06 -1.53 -5.85
CA VAL A 86 -12.78 -2.97 -6.01
C VAL A 86 -13.11 -3.72 -4.72
N GLN A 87 -12.71 -3.19 -3.55
CA GLN A 87 -13.05 -3.76 -2.24
C GLN A 87 -14.56 -3.86 -2.04
N LYS A 88 -15.31 -2.79 -2.35
CA LYS A 88 -16.77 -2.79 -2.24
C LYS A 88 -17.41 -3.84 -3.15
N ALA A 89 -16.98 -3.90 -4.41
CA ALA A 89 -17.48 -4.87 -5.37
C ALA A 89 -17.19 -6.32 -4.93
N ASP A 90 -16.00 -6.58 -4.41
CA ASP A 90 -15.62 -7.89 -3.89
C ASP A 90 -16.49 -8.28 -2.69
N LEU A 91 -16.68 -7.38 -1.72
CA LEU A 91 -17.55 -7.62 -0.56
C LEU A 91 -19.00 -7.92 -0.96
N LEU A 92 -19.53 -7.21 -1.94
CA LEU A 92 -20.89 -7.42 -2.43
C LEU A 92 -21.05 -8.75 -3.20
N SER A 93 -19.98 -9.27 -3.80
CA SER A 93 -19.97 -10.54 -4.52
C SER A 93 -19.79 -11.77 -3.62
N GLN A 94 -19.38 -11.58 -2.38
CA GLN A 94 -19.20 -12.64 -1.38
C GLN A 94 -20.52 -13.01 -0.72
N SER A 95 -20.50 -14.08 0.12
CA SER A 95 -21.65 -14.47 0.94
C SER A 95 -22.10 -13.32 1.86
N THR A 96 -23.36 -13.36 2.28
CA THR A 96 -23.94 -12.35 3.19
C THR A 96 -23.34 -12.40 4.61
N TYR A 97 -22.55 -13.41 4.93
CA TYR A 97 -21.96 -13.59 6.25
C TYR A 97 -21.11 -12.39 6.65
N ARG A 98 -21.49 -11.73 7.75
CA ARG A 98 -20.86 -10.50 8.29
C ARG A 98 -20.70 -9.39 7.25
N ARG A 99 -21.58 -9.31 6.25
CA ARG A 99 -21.47 -8.32 5.17
C ARG A 99 -21.59 -6.90 5.68
N GLU A 100 -22.53 -6.63 6.58
CA GLU A 100 -22.76 -5.30 7.13
C GLU A 100 -21.54 -4.81 7.92
N GLU A 101 -20.95 -5.64 8.77
CA GLU A 101 -19.74 -5.32 9.51
C GLU A 101 -18.56 -4.99 8.58
N LYS A 102 -18.38 -5.80 7.53
CA LYS A 102 -17.33 -5.57 6.53
C LYS A 102 -17.55 -4.27 5.75
N LEU A 103 -18.79 -3.95 5.40
CA LEU A 103 -19.13 -2.70 4.72
C LEU A 103 -18.97 -1.50 5.64
N ALA A 104 -19.36 -1.59 6.92
CA ALA A 104 -19.13 -0.55 7.92
C ALA A 104 -17.62 -0.27 8.09
N ARG A 105 -16.79 -1.33 8.16
CA ARG A 105 -15.33 -1.18 8.19
C ARG A 105 -14.81 -0.46 6.94
N LEU A 106 -15.27 -0.82 5.76
CA LEU A 106 -14.86 -0.17 4.51
C LEU A 106 -15.31 1.30 4.46
N SER A 107 -16.50 1.63 5.02
CA SER A 107 -16.94 3.02 5.18
C SER A 107 -15.97 3.81 6.06
N GLY A 108 -15.62 3.28 7.23
CA GLY A 108 -14.65 3.91 8.11
C GLY A 108 -13.26 4.12 7.47
N VAL A 109 -12.79 3.15 6.68
CA VAL A 109 -11.55 3.32 5.88
C VAL A 109 -11.70 4.45 4.87
N THR A 110 -12.86 4.56 4.22
CA THR A 110 -13.13 5.62 3.25
C THR A 110 -13.18 7.00 3.92
N GLU A 111 -13.80 7.10 5.08
CA GLU A 111 -13.87 8.33 5.88
C GLU A 111 -12.47 8.76 6.36
N ALA A 112 -11.67 7.83 6.88
CA ALA A 112 -10.30 8.08 7.29
C ALA A 112 -9.43 8.56 6.11
N TYR A 113 -9.59 7.96 4.92
CA TYR A 113 -8.91 8.39 3.70
C TYR A 113 -9.29 9.83 3.32
N HIS A 114 -10.56 10.20 3.35
CA HIS A 114 -10.98 11.58 3.08
C HIS A 114 -10.39 12.56 4.09
N GLY A 115 -10.39 12.21 5.38
CA GLY A 115 -9.75 13.03 6.41
C GLY A 115 -8.25 13.23 6.18
N ILE A 116 -7.52 12.19 5.71
CA ILE A 116 -6.10 12.29 5.35
C ILE A 116 -5.90 13.28 4.20
N LEU A 117 -6.76 13.23 3.16
CA LEU A 117 -6.70 14.16 2.03
C LEU A 117 -7.01 15.60 2.45
N GLU A 118 -8.05 15.82 3.26
CA GLU A 118 -8.46 17.14 3.74
C GLU A 118 -7.37 17.80 4.58
N ARG A 119 -6.65 17.02 5.40
CA ARG A 119 -5.52 17.51 6.19
C ARG A 119 -4.22 17.61 5.41
N GLY A 120 -4.18 17.18 4.15
CA GLY A 120 -2.97 17.19 3.32
C GLY A 120 -1.84 16.33 3.90
N GLU A 121 -2.17 15.22 4.59
CA GLU A 121 -1.18 14.36 5.23
C GLU A 121 -0.28 13.67 4.20
N CYS A 122 0.99 13.50 4.55
CA CYS A 122 1.96 12.81 3.71
C CYS A 122 1.68 11.31 3.65
N THR A 123 1.58 10.77 2.44
CA THR A 123 1.39 9.34 2.18
C THR A 123 2.44 8.75 1.25
N SER A 124 3.37 9.56 0.75
CA SER A 124 4.39 9.11 -0.22
C SER A 124 5.68 9.93 -0.12
N LEU A 125 6.78 9.39 -0.68
CA LEU A 125 8.04 10.13 -0.79
C LEU A 125 7.91 11.44 -1.58
N LYS A 126 6.88 11.58 -2.43
CA LYS A 126 6.64 12.81 -3.20
C LYS A 126 6.17 13.97 -2.33
N THR A 127 5.43 13.66 -1.26
CA THR A 127 4.83 14.61 -0.33
C THR A 127 5.62 14.74 0.97
N LEU A 128 6.77 14.04 1.08
CA LEU A 128 7.70 14.16 2.21
C LEU A 128 8.37 15.54 2.20
N ALA A 129 8.44 16.21 3.36
CA ALA A 129 8.97 17.57 3.49
C ALA A 129 10.49 17.68 3.26
N VAL A 130 11.21 16.57 3.17
CA VAL A 130 12.63 16.51 2.82
C VAL A 130 12.85 15.68 1.57
N SER A 131 13.81 16.11 0.77
CA SER A 131 14.30 15.41 -0.42
C SER A 131 15.69 14.84 -0.19
N GLY A 132 16.12 13.92 -1.07
CA GLY A 132 17.51 13.43 -1.06
C GLY A 132 18.54 14.55 -1.17
N LYS A 133 18.24 15.65 -1.87
CA LYS A 133 19.11 16.83 -1.95
C LYS A 133 19.25 17.54 -0.61
N ASP A 134 18.20 17.61 0.18
CA ASP A 134 18.23 18.22 1.50
C ASP A 134 19.10 17.40 2.46
N LEU A 135 18.95 16.07 2.41
CA LEU A 135 19.77 15.16 3.22
C LEU A 135 21.26 15.20 2.84
N ILE A 136 21.57 15.30 1.54
CA ILE A 136 22.97 15.47 1.08
C ILE A 136 23.56 16.79 1.61
N LYS A 137 22.79 17.88 1.56
CA LYS A 137 23.23 19.18 2.15
C LYS A 137 23.42 19.10 3.66
N ALA A 138 22.70 18.23 4.34
CA ALA A 138 22.87 17.95 5.78
C ALA A 138 24.02 16.98 6.10
N GLY A 139 24.81 16.55 5.09
CA GLY A 139 26.01 15.74 5.28
C GLY A 139 25.82 14.23 5.06
N HIS A 140 24.63 13.77 4.68
CA HIS A 140 24.41 12.35 4.37
C HIS A 140 24.98 11.99 2.99
N PRO A 141 25.74 10.89 2.85
CA PRO A 141 26.36 10.51 1.58
C PRO A 141 25.30 10.08 0.56
N ALA A 142 25.53 10.45 -0.71
CA ALA A 142 24.70 9.96 -1.81
C ALA A 142 24.89 8.45 -2.01
N GLY A 143 23.80 7.73 -2.27
CA GLY A 143 23.86 6.29 -2.53
C GLY A 143 22.63 5.53 -2.04
N PRO A 144 22.65 4.18 -2.07
CA PRO A 144 21.53 3.36 -1.63
C PRO A 144 21.09 3.62 -0.18
N ALA A 145 22.03 3.94 0.71
CA ALA A 145 21.76 4.27 2.11
C ALA A 145 20.84 5.50 2.24
N LEU A 146 21.01 6.50 1.36
CA LEU A 146 20.16 7.69 1.34
C LEU A 146 18.69 7.34 0.99
N GLY A 147 18.48 6.42 0.04
CA GLY A 147 17.13 5.92 -0.29
C GLY A 147 16.50 5.20 0.90
N ALA A 148 17.26 4.33 1.58
CA ALA A 148 16.78 3.64 2.77
C ALA A 148 16.48 4.62 3.93
N LEU A 149 17.22 5.69 4.06
CA LEU A 149 16.94 6.75 5.05
C LEU A 149 15.61 7.46 4.72
N LEU A 150 15.39 7.84 3.46
CA LEU A 150 14.12 8.46 3.04
C LEU A 150 12.91 7.55 3.31
N GLU A 151 13.03 6.24 3.07
CA GLU A 151 11.97 5.26 3.37
C GLU A 151 11.70 5.17 4.88
N ARG A 152 12.74 5.20 5.72
CA ARG A 152 12.57 5.22 7.19
C ARG A 152 11.90 6.52 7.66
N LEU A 153 12.32 7.66 7.13
CA LEU A 153 11.69 8.96 7.46
C LEU A 153 10.21 8.97 7.04
N LEU A 154 9.89 8.42 5.86
CA LEU A 154 8.51 8.25 5.45
C LEU A 154 7.74 7.33 6.41
N ASP A 155 8.33 6.22 6.85
CA ASP A 155 7.66 5.32 7.82
C ASP A 155 7.35 6.04 9.15
N CYS A 156 8.23 6.91 9.63
CA CYS A 156 7.96 7.76 10.80
C CYS A 156 6.77 8.71 10.55
N VAL A 157 6.71 9.34 9.37
CA VAL A 157 5.63 10.27 9.02
C VAL A 157 4.30 9.53 8.81
N LEU A 158 4.32 8.33 8.26
CA LEU A 158 3.11 7.51 8.13
C LEU A 158 2.51 7.15 9.49
N LYS A 159 3.34 7.01 10.54
CA LYS A 159 2.90 6.84 11.93
C LYS A 159 2.40 8.14 12.52
N ASP A 160 3.21 9.19 12.45
CA ASP A 160 2.92 10.51 13.01
C ASP A 160 3.10 11.60 11.93
N PRO A 161 1.99 12.05 11.29
CA PRO A 161 2.06 13.05 10.23
C PRO A 161 2.56 14.42 10.71
N THR A 162 2.57 14.70 12.02
CA THR A 162 3.11 15.96 12.58
C THR A 162 4.63 16.07 12.45
N LEU A 163 5.30 14.97 12.13
CA LEU A 163 6.74 14.91 11.87
C LEU A 163 7.10 15.41 10.48
N ASN A 164 6.14 15.60 9.57
CA ASN A 164 6.40 16.01 8.20
C ASN A 164 6.75 17.50 8.08
N THR A 165 7.77 17.93 8.78
CA THR A 165 8.41 19.23 8.61
C THR A 165 9.91 19.03 8.35
N LYS A 166 10.51 19.97 7.61
CA LYS A 166 11.90 19.84 7.20
C LYS A 166 12.84 19.75 8.42
N GLU A 167 12.60 20.55 9.45
CA GLU A 167 13.40 20.62 10.67
C GLU A 167 13.35 19.28 11.43
N LYS A 168 12.14 18.77 11.70
CA LYS A 168 11.96 17.52 12.45
C LYS A 168 12.52 16.31 11.71
N LEU A 169 12.39 16.29 10.38
CA LEU A 169 12.90 15.17 9.58
C LEU A 169 14.42 15.18 9.49
N LEU A 170 15.08 16.35 9.41
CA LEU A 170 16.53 16.45 9.47
C LEU A 170 17.04 16.02 10.84
N GLU A 171 16.43 16.47 11.93
CA GLU A 171 16.78 16.03 13.29
C GLU A 171 16.61 14.52 13.47
N THR A 172 15.56 13.93 12.89
CA THR A 172 15.34 12.48 12.92
C THR A 172 16.42 11.73 12.12
N ALA A 173 16.82 12.27 10.97
CA ALA A 173 17.87 11.70 10.14
C ALA A 173 19.22 11.68 10.84
N GLU A 174 19.58 12.75 11.57
CA GLU A 174 20.80 12.82 12.38
C GLU A 174 20.83 11.75 13.49
N LYS A 175 19.71 11.61 14.21
CA LYS A 175 19.58 10.58 15.27
C LYS A 175 19.70 9.15 14.75
N ASP A 176 19.22 8.88 13.53
CA ASP A 176 19.34 7.57 12.88
C ASP A 176 20.76 7.25 12.46
N SER A 177 21.54 8.26 12.05
CA SER A 177 22.94 8.08 11.67
C SER A 177 23.84 7.67 12.87
N ILE A 178 23.57 8.22 14.05
CA ILE A 178 24.29 7.92 15.29
C ILE A 178 24.03 6.47 15.78
N LYS A 179 22.90 5.86 15.42
CA LYS A 179 22.55 4.48 15.82
C LYS A 179 23.13 3.41 14.90
N THR A 180 23.66 3.79 13.76
CA THR A 180 24.14 2.85 12.72
C THR A 180 25.68 2.75 12.72
N GLU A 181 26.39 3.54 13.53
CA GLU A 181 27.81 3.40 13.89
C GLU A 181 27.98 2.52 15.14
#